data_eddced20a825b5d051abadb77c099f2f
#
_entry.id   eddced20a825b5d051abadb77c099f2f
#
_cell.length_a   1.000
_cell.length_b   1.000
_cell.length_c   1.000
_cell.angle_alpha   90.00
_cell.angle_beta   90.00
_cell.angle_gamma   90.00
#
_symmetry.space_group_name_H-M   'P 1'
#
loop_
_entity.id
_entity.type
_entity.pdbx_description
1 polymer ?
#
loop_
_entity_poly.entity_id
_entity_poly.type
_entity_poly.pdbx_seq_one_letter_code
_entity_poly.pdbx_strand_id
1 'polypeptide(L)'
;MAKFVVIMGPQAVGKMTVGQELAKITGLKLFHNHMTLDLVNKFFSVGTKQGWDLLCKLRRDVLEAIANSELEGVIFTFAMDFNNRQWIDYMNGLVALFENNNGIAYFVESENRLLHKPSKRNVERSETGLRSMAQNMRMNTHDGEQLHDNWLKIRNTDISAQEAAKMIKDRFSL
;
A
#
# COMPACT_ATOMS: atom_id res chain seq x y z
N MET A 1 -20.50 -4.80 -3.51
CA MET A 1 -19.72 -3.54 -3.61
C MET A 1 -18.33 -3.80 -3.04
N ALA A 2 -17.32 -3.91 -3.90
CA ALA A 2 -15.95 -4.25 -3.48
C ALA A 2 -15.24 -3.05 -2.83
N LYS A 3 -14.57 -3.28 -1.71
CA LYS A 3 -13.79 -2.27 -0.97
C LYS A 3 -12.32 -2.35 -1.37
N PHE A 4 -11.73 -1.23 -1.77
CA PHE A 4 -10.31 -1.12 -2.09
C PHE A 4 -9.59 -0.28 -1.03
N VAL A 5 -8.95 -0.93 -0.07
CA VAL A 5 -8.25 -0.24 1.03
C VAL A 5 -6.76 -0.19 0.72
N VAL A 6 -6.24 1.01 0.43
CA VAL A 6 -4.82 1.22 0.12
C VAL A 6 -4.09 1.73 1.36
N ILE A 7 -3.15 0.94 1.90
CA ILE A 7 -2.28 1.35 3.00
C ILE A 7 -0.94 1.82 2.43
N MET A 8 -0.69 3.13 2.52
CA MET A 8 0.49 3.80 1.97
C MET A 8 1.44 4.29 3.07
N GLY A 9 2.62 4.67 2.66
CA GLY A 9 3.63 5.28 3.50
C GLY A 9 5.03 4.72 3.27
N PRO A 10 6.04 5.23 3.98
CA PRO A 10 7.43 4.81 3.85
C PRO A 10 7.65 3.33 4.07
N GLN A 11 8.78 2.82 3.62
CA GLN A 11 9.16 1.44 3.91
C GLN A 11 9.33 1.24 5.42
N ALA A 12 9.15 0.00 5.88
CA ALA A 12 9.30 -0.41 7.27
C ALA A 12 8.34 0.23 8.30
N VAL A 13 7.38 1.08 7.90
CA VAL A 13 6.37 1.66 8.82
C VAL A 13 5.31 0.66 9.33
N GLY A 14 5.40 -0.61 8.93
CA GLY A 14 4.47 -1.63 9.42
C GLY A 14 3.19 -1.81 8.59
N LYS A 15 3.11 -1.26 7.37
CA LYS A 15 1.94 -1.41 6.47
C LYS A 15 1.43 -2.85 6.36
N MET A 16 2.35 -3.80 6.18
CA MET A 16 1.98 -5.22 6.07
C MET A 16 1.37 -5.75 7.36
N THR A 17 1.94 -5.42 8.52
CA THR A 17 1.42 -5.86 9.83
C THR A 17 0.04 -5.27 10.10
N VAL A 18 -0.14 -3.97 9.82
CA VAL A 18 -1.47 -3.31 9.93
C VAL A 18 -2.45 -3.95 8.95
N GLY A 19 -2.03 -4.21 7.70
CA GLY A 19 -2.88 -4.89 6.72
C GLY A 19 -3.29 -6.31 7.13
N GLN A 20 -2.39 -7.06 7.78
CA GLN A 20 -2.70 -8.38 8.33
C GLN A 20 -3.73 -8.32 9.47
N GLU A 21 -3.57 -7.36 10.39
CA GLU A 21 -4.54 -7.17 11.48
C GLU A 21 -5.89 -6.68 10.94
N LEU A 22 -5.88 -5.76 9.97
CA LEU A 22 -7.12 -5.30 9.33
C LEU A 22 -7.84 -6.44 8.59
N ALA A 23 -7.11 -7.30 7.87
CA ALA A 23 -7.69 -8.46 7.20
C ALA A 23 -8.40 -9.40 8.18
N LYS A 24 -7.81 -9.63 9.38
CA LYS A 24 -8.42 -10.48 10.42
C LYS A 24 -9.76 -9.96 10.92
N ILE A 25 -9.89 -8.64 11.08
CA ILE A 25 -11.08 -8.03 11.68
C ILE A 25 -12.14 -7.60 10.66
N THR A 26 -11.80 -7.59 9.35
CA THR A 26 -12.73 -7.20 8.28
C THR A 26 -13.08 -8.34 7.31
N GLY A 27 -12.28 -9.40 7.26
CA GLY A 27 -12.43 -10.47 6.26
C GLY A 27 -11.88 -10.10 4.87
N LEU A 28 -11.48 -8.84 4.63
CA LEU A 28 -10.88 -8.39 3.37
C LEU A 28 -9.57 -9.15 3.08
N LYS A 29 -9.29 -9.41 1.81
CA LYS A 29 -8.07 -10.11 1.40
C LYS A 29 -6.88 -9.17 1.42
N LEU A 30 -5.74 -9.61 1.92
CA LEU A 30 -4.51 -8.83 1.91
C LEU A 30 -3.69 -9.13 0.65
N PHE A 31 -3.47 -8.11 -0.17
CA PHE A 31 -2.55 -8.11 -1.30
C PHE A 31 -1.37 -7.16 -1.00
N HIS A 32 -0.32 -7.70 -0.37
CA HIS A 32 0.81 -6.86 0.00
C HIS A 32 1.84 -6.74 -1.14
N ASN A 33 2.51 -5.61 -1.17
CA ASN A 33 3.44 -5.19 -2.23
C ASN A 33 4.49 -6.25 -2.61
N HIS A 34 5.02 -7.00 -1.63
CA HIS A 34 6.06 -8.01 -1.86
C HIS A 34 5.57 -9.24 -2.63
N MET A 35 4.27 -9.54 -2.66
CA MET A 35 3.74 -10.70 -3.41
C MET A 35 4.12 -10.64 -4.89
N THR A 36 4.04 -9.46 -5.46
CA THR A 36 4.39 -9.23 -6.87
C THR A 36 5.84 -8.81 -7.07
N LEU A 37 6.41 -8.02 -6.15
CA LEU A 37 7.82 -7.64 -6.18
C LEU A 37 8.74 -8.85 -6.15
N ASP A 38 8.50 -9.79 -5.24
CA ASP A 38 9.33 -10.98 -5.10
C ASP A 38 9.22 -11.91 -6.31
N LEU A 39 8.03 -11.96 -6.93
CA LEU A 39 7.82 -12.70 -8.16
C LEU A 39 8.59 -12.07 -9.34
N VAL A 40 8.41 -10.78 -9.57
CA VAL A 40 9.06 -10.07 -10.71
C VAL A 40 10.57 -10.07 -10.56
N ASN A 41 11.09 -9.83 -9.35
CA ASN A 41 12.54 -9.76 -9.10
C ASN A 41 13.28 -11.08 -9.32
N LYS A 42 12.58 -12.21 -9.48
CA LYS A 42 13.20 -13.49 -9.89
C LYS A 42 13.64 -13.47 -11.36
N PHE A 43 13.02 -12.63 -12.18
CA PHE A 43 13.23 -12.60 -13.63
C PHE A 43 13.77 -11.26 -14.12
N PHE A 44 13.28 -10.14 -13.57
CA PHE A 44 13.62 -8.79 -13.98
C PHE A 44 13.82 -7.89 -12.76
N SER A 45 14.83 -7.02 -12.81
CA SER A 45 14.90 -5.94 -11.82
C SER A 45 13.73 -4.97 -12.01
N VAL A 46 13.01 -4.65 -10.93
CA VAL A 46 11.90 -3.66 -10.98
C VAL A 46 12.39 -2.23 -11.27
N GLY A 47 13.70 -1.98 -11.24
CA GLY A 47 14.31 -0.73 -11.70
C GLY A 47 14.45 -0.64 -13.23
N THR A 48 14.17 -1.72 -13.97
CA THR A 48 14.14 -1.72 -15.43
C THR A 48 12.72 -1.49 -15.94
N LYS A 49 12.60 -0.98 -17.18
CA LYS A 49 11.30 -0.78 -17.81
C LYS A 49 10.50 -2.09 -17.87
N GLN A 50 11.12 -3.20 -18.28
CA GLN A 50 10.47 -4.51 -18.37
C GLN A 50 9.97 -5.00 -17.00
N GLY A 51 10.79 -4.87 -15.95
CA GLY A 51 10.41 -5.27 -14.60
C GLY A 51 9.27 -4.41 -14.05
N TRP A 52 9.32 -3.11 -14.27
CA TRP A 52 8.28 -2.18 -13.86
C TRP A 52 6.95 -2.44 -14.59
N ASP A 53 6.99 -2.57 -15.91
CA ASP A 53 5.80 -2.83 -16.74
C ASP A 53 5.12 -4.15 -16.33
N LEU A 54 5.92 -5.22 -16.12
CA LEU A 54 5.40 -6.51 -15.65
C LEU A 54 4.79 -6.40 -14.24
N LEU A 55 5.44 -5.69 -13.33
CA LEU A 55 4.95 -5.48 -11.97
C LEU A 55 3.59 -4.77 -11.96
N CYS A 56 3.49 -3.67 -12.72
CA CYS A 56 2.25 -2.90 -12.82
C CYS A 56 1.13 -3.73 -13.46
N LYS A 57 1.45 -4.49 -14.52
CA LYS A 57 0.49 -5.36 -15.19
C LYS A 57 -0.05 -6.44 -14.24
N LEU A 58 0.81 -7.19 -13.57
CA LEU A 58 0.40 -8.25 -12.64
C LEU A 58 -0.51 -7.73 -11.53
N ARG A 59 -0.18 -6.57 -10.96
CA ARG A 59 -1.00 -5.94 -9.92
C ARG A 59 -2.36 -5.53 -10.46
N ARG A 60 -2.37 -4.91 -11.64
CA ARG A 60 -3.60 -4.50 -12.29
C ARG A 60 -4.51 -5.70 -12.57
N ASP A 61 -3.97 -6.76 -13.19
CA ASP A 61 -4.73 -7.96 -13.53
C ASP A 61 -5.36 -8.61 -12.29
N VAL A 62 -4.61 -8.71 -11.17
CA VAL A 62 -5.12 -9.25 -9.90
C VAL A 62 -6.21 -8.34 -9.32
N LEU A 63 -5.99 -7.04 -9.26
CA LEU A 63 -6.95 -6.08 -8.68
C LEU A 63 -8.21 -5.96 -9.54
N GLU A 64 -8.09 -6.02 -10.85
CA GLU A 64 -9.23 -6.05 -11.78
C GLU A 64 -10.07 -7.32 -11.61
N ALA A 65 -9.43 -8.49 -11.46
CA ALA A 65 -10.12 -9.72 -11.17
C ALA A 65 -10.88 -9.66 -9.83
N ILE A 66 -10.29 -9.01 -8.80
CA ILE A 66 -10.95 -8.80 -7.51
C ILE A 66 -12.14 -7.83 -7.65
N ALA A 67 -11.97 -6.72 -8.35
CA ALA A 67 -13.03 -5.73 -8.55
C ALA A 67 -14.24 -6.30 -9.27
N ASN A 68 -14.05 -7.32 -10.13
CA ASN A 68 -15.10 -8.01 -10.89
C ASN A 68 -15.58 -9.32 -10.22
N SER A 69 -15.19 -9.59 -8.98
CA SER A 69 -15.55 -10.80 -8.26
C SER A 69 -16.59 -10.56 -7.15
N GLU A 70 -17.04 -11.64 -6.52
CA GLU A 70 -17.91 -11.61 -5.33
C GLU A 70 -17.13 -11.34 -4.01
N LEU A 71 -15.84 -11.05 -4.07
CA LEU A 71 -15.06 -10.72 -2.89
C LEU A 71 -15.51 -9.37 -2.31
N GLU A 72 -15.57 -9.30 -0.98
CA GLU A 72 -15.93 -8.05 -0.29
C GLU A 72 -14.93 -6.91 -0.52
N GLY A 73 -13.69 -7.27 -0.93
CA GLY A 73 -12.65 -6.31 -1.30
C GLY A 73 -11.25 -6.76 -0.93
N VAL A 74 -10.33 -5.83 -1.04
CA VAL A 74 -8.89 -6.06 -0.86
C VAL A 74 -8.21 -4.93 -0.10
N ILE A 75 -7.23 -5.30 0.72
CA ILE A 75 -6.27 -4.40 1.35
C ILE A 75 -5.00 -4.46 0.51
N PHE A 76 -4.59 -3.35 -0.07
CA PHE A 76 -3.38 -3.23 -0.89
C PHE A 76 -2.33 -2.39 -0.16
N THR A 77 -1.13 -2.93 0.04
CA THR A 77 -0.05 -2.14 0.65
C THR A 77 0.87 -1.59 -0.43
N PHE A 78 1.15 -0.30 -0.39
CA PHE A 78 1.93 0.38 -1.41
C PHE A 78 2.92 1.39 -0.80
N ALA A 79 4.08 1.57 -1.43
CA ALA A 79 5.01 2.65 -1.13
C ALA A 79 4.95 3.60 -2.34
N MET A 80 4.38 4.78 -2.14
CA MET A 80 4.12 5.74 -3.20
C MET A 80 5.08 6.93 -3.09
N ASP A 81 5.58 7.39 -4.22
CA ASP A 81 6.28 8.67 -4.32
C ASP A 81 5.30 9.75 -4.79
N PHE A 82 4.91 10.64 -3.88
CA PHE A 82 3.97 11.72 -4.16
C PHE A 82 4.54 12.84 -5.05
N ASN A 83 5.84 12.84 -5.34
CA ASN A 83 6.44 13.74 -6.32
C ASN A 83 6.44 13.15 -7.74
N ASN A 84 6.10 11.88 -7.90
CA ASN A 84 6.14 11.21 -9.19
C ASN A 84 4.73 11.06 -9.77
N ARG A 85 4.44 11.84 -10.82
CA ARG A 85 3.13 11.85 -11.49
C ARG A 85 2.71 10.48 -12.01
N GLN A 86 3.65 9.68 -12.52
CA GLN A 86 3.35 8.34 -13.04
C GLN A 86 2.81 7.41 -11.94
N TRP A 87 3.29 7.57 -10.69
CA TRP A 87 2.79 6.77 -9.57
C TRP A 87 1.39 7.21 -9.14
N ILE A 88 1.11 8.51 -9.21
CA ILE A 88 -0.23 9.06 -8.94
C ILE A 88 -1.20 8.54 -9.99
N ASP A 89 -0.86 8.66 -11.28
CA ASP A 89 -1.70 8.21 -12.39
C ASP A 89 -1.91 6.68 -12.36
N TYR A 90 -0.88 5.91 -11.99
CA TYR A 90 -0.99 4.48 -11.77
C TYR A 90 -1.99 4.15 -10.65
N MET A 91 -1.90 4.82 -9.50
CA MET A 91 -2.83 4.61 -8.38
C MET A 91 -4.26 5.00 -8.75
N ASN A 92 -4.45 6.13 -9.41
CA ASN A 92 -5.76 6.55 -9.90
C ASN A 92 -6.36 5.53 -10.88
N GLY A 93 -5.53 4.93 -11.73
CA GLY A 93 -5.94 3.83 -12.61
C GLY A 93 -6.38 2.57 -11.86
N LEU A 94 -5.76 2.25 -10.72
CA LEU A 94 -6.19 1.14 -9.87
C LEU A 94 -7.50 1.45 -9.12
N VAL A 95 -7.66 2.67 -8.63
CA VAL A 95 -8.89 3.15 -8.00
C VAL A 95 -10.07 3.03 -8.96
N ALA A 96 -9.89 3.48 -10.19
CA ALA A 96 -10.92 3.43 -11.23
C ALA A 96 -11.42 2.00 -11.52
N LEU A 97 -10.59 0.95 -11.33
CA LEU A 97 -11.04 -0.43 -11.47
C LEU A 97 -12.18 -0.77 -10.50
N PHE A 98 -12.11 -0.26 -9.27
CA PHE A 98 -13.13 -0.52 -8.26
C PHE A 98 -14.32 0.43 -8.41
N GLU A 99 -14.09 1.73 -8.58
CA GLU A 99 -15.16 2.73 -8.66
C GLU A 99 -16.05 2.54 -9.90
N ASN A 100 -15.47 2.18 -11.04
CA ASN A 100 -16.23 1.85 -12.26
C ASN A 100 -17.09 0.57 -12.09
N ASN A 101 -16.80 -0.26 -11.10
CA ASN A 101 -17.58 -1.44 -10.73
C ASN A 101 -18.42 -1.22 -9.46
N ASN A 102 -18.80 0.03 -9.17
CA ASN A 102 -19.56 0.42 -7.99
C ASN A 102 -18.85 0.10 -6.65
N GLY A 103 -17.53 -0.09 -6.66
CA GLY A 103 -16.72 -0.24 -5.45
C GLY A 103 -16.36 1.10 -4.82
N ILE A 104 -15.71 1.06 -3.67
CA ILE A 104 -15.25 2.26 -2.96
C ILE A 104 -13.78 2.10 -2.62
N ALA A 105 -12.99 3.15 -2.91
CA ALA A 105 -11.59 3.24 -2.50
C ALA A 105 -11.43 4.00 -1.17
N TYR A 106 -10.53 3.50 -0.33
CA TYR A 106 -10.16 4.09 0.95
C TYR A 106 -8.64 4.16 1.04
N PHE A 107 -8.12 5.28 1.50
CA PHE A 107 -6.69 5.51 1.62
C PHE A 107 -6.28 5.68 3.07
N VAL A 108 -5.27 4.92 3.46
CA VAL A 108 -4.64 5.00 4.78
C VAL A 108 -3.19 5.38 4.57
N GLU A 109 -2.81 6.54 5.04
CA GLU A 109 -1.43 6.99 5.04
C GLU A 109 -0.81 6.76 6.41
N SER A 110 0.24 5.93 6.44
CA SER A 110 1.04 5.71 7.65
C SER A 110 2.19 6.70 7.69
N GLU A 111 2.22 7.55 8.72
CA GLU A 111 3.35 8.44 8.98
C GLU A 111 4.49 7.72 9.68
N ASN A 112 5.66 8.17 9.34
CA ASN A 112 7.02 7.80 9.68
C ASN A 112 7.23 6.99 10.96
N ARG A 113 7.73 5.77 10.76
CA ARG A 113 8.57 5.10 11.75
C ARG A 113 9.89 4.69 11.08
N LEU A 114 10.87 5.56 11.13
CA LEU A 114 12.28 5.14 10.98
C LEU A 114 12.66 4.33 12.22
N LEU A 115 12.17 3.11 12.35
CA LEU A 115 12.54 2.24 13.45
C LEU A 115 12.89 0.84 12.95
N HIS A 116 14.08 0.45 13.29
CA HIS A 116 14.63 -0.88 13.26
C HIS A 116 13.58 -1.95 13.60
N LYS A 117 13.28 -2.81 12.63
CA LYS A 117 12.76 -4.13 12.94
C LYS A 117 13.88 -5.16 12.78
N PRO A 118 14.32 -5.79 13.89
CA PRO A 118 15.41 -6.78 13.89
C PRO A 118 15.13 -8.05 13.07
N SER A 119 13.93 -8.21 12.52
CA SER A 119 13.48 -9.45 11.87
C SER A 119 13.82 -9.57 10.39
N LYS A 120 14.52 -8.60 9.77
CA LYS A 120 14.91 -8.74 8.36
C LYS A 120 16.26 -9.37 8.22
N ARG A 121 16.33 -10.46 7.45
CA ARG A 121 17.53 -11.29 7.18
C ARG A 121 18.73 -10.55 6.55
N ASN A 122 18.63 -9.25 6.25
CA ASN A 122 19.69 -8.44 5.65
C ASN A 122 19.55 -6.97 6.06
N VAL A 123 19.88 -6.67 7.31
CA VAL A 123 19.69 -5.36 7.94
C VAL A 123 20.46 -4.26 7.19
N GLU A 124 21.75 -4.46 6.87
CA GLU A 124 22.58 -3.45 6.19
C GLU A 124 22.09 -3.10 4.79
N ARG A 125 21.71 -4.10 3.98
CA ARG A 125 21.19 -3.88 2.63
C ARG A 125 19.81 -3.22 2.64
N SER A 126 19.00 -3.48 3.68
CA SER A 126 17.71 -2.83 3.91
C SER A 126 17.89 -1.40 4.37
N GLU A 127 18.88 -1.09 5.23
CA GLU A 127 19.13 0.27 5.73
C GLU A 127 19.60 1.21 4.62
N THR A 128 20.52 0.76 3.77
CA THR A 128 21.03 1.56 2.65
C THR A 128 19.91 1.85 1.65
N GLY A 129 19.08 0.87 1.30
CA GLY A 129 17.93 1.05 0.44
C GLY A 129 16.86 1.97 1.04
N LEU A 130 16.61 1.84 2.35
CA LEU A 130 15.67 2.69 3.08
C LEU A 130 16.13 4.15 3.14
N ARG A 131 17.43 4.38 3.39
CA ARG A 131 18.02 5.73 3.42
C ARG A 131 17.99 6.38 2.03
N SER A 132 18.35 5.64 0.98
CA SER A 132 18.30 6.14 -0.40
C SER A 132 16.89 6.51 -0.82
N MET A 133 15.89 5.69 -0.51
CA MET A 133 14.48 6.01 -0.80
C MET A 133 13.97 7.21 0.00
N ALA A 134 14.31 7.29 1.30
CA ALA A 134 13.94 8.41 2.14
C ALA A 134 14.53 9.75 1.68
N GLN A 135 15.69 9.71 1.02
CA GLN A 135 16.34 10.91 0.47
C GLN A 135 15.78 11.35 -0.88
N ASN A 136 15.29 10.40 -1.69
CA ASN A 136 14.96 10.65 -3.10
C ASN A 136 13.46 10.63 -3.40
N MET A 137 12.61 10.17 -2.46
CA MET A 137 11.17 10.00 -2.68
C MET A 137 10.38 10.65 -1.54
N ARG A 138 9.35 11.38 -1.91
CA ARG A 138 8.37 11.87 -0.94
C ARG A 138 7.28 10.82 -0.72
N MET A 139 7.35 10.11 0.38
CA MET A 139 6.45 8.98 0.70
C MET A 139 5.29 9.35 1.62
N ASN A 140 5.19 10.60 2.03
CA ASN A 140 4.06 11.15 2.77
C ASN A 140 3.54 12.42 2.10
N THR A 141 2.24 12.67 2.29
CA THR A 141 1.60 13.92 1.85
C THR A 141 2.01 15.09 2.74
N HIS A 142 1.95 16.31 2.20
CA HIS A 142 1.99 17.53 3.00
C HIS A 142 0.69 17.69 3.80
N ASP A 143 0.69 18.58 4.78
CA ASP A 143 -0.52 18.90 5.54
C ASP A 143 -1.58 19.50 4.60
N GLY A 144 -2.78 18.92 4.66
CA GLY A 144 -3.90 19.32 3.80
C GLY A 144 -3.87 18.73 2.38
N GLU A 145 -2.82 18.02 1.98
CA GLU A 145 -2.76 17.32 0.69
C GLU A 145 -3.47 15.97 0.82
N GLN A 146 -4.47 15.73 -0.01
CA GLN A 146 -5.21 14.46 -0.10
C GLN A 146 -5.43 14.12 -1.58
N LEU A 147 -5.29 12.86 -1.94
CA LEU A 147 -5.55 12.40 -3.30
C LEU A 147 -6.99 11.88 -3.49
N HIS A 148 -7.72 11.72 -2.40
CA HIS A 148 -9.07 11.15 -2.41
C HIS A 148 -9.87 11.60 -1.18
N ASP A 149 -11.21 11.62 -1.27
CA ASP A 149 -12.09 12.05 -0.17
C ASP A 149 -12.04 11.10 1.03
N ASN A 150 -11.91 9.79 0.77
CA ASN A 150 -11.79 8.77 1.81
C ASN A 150 -10.33 8.60 2.25
N TRP A 151 -9.79 9.58 2.95
CA TRP A 151 -8.40 9.62 3.42
C TRP A 151 -8.30 9.58 4.93
N LEU A 152 -7.40 8.75 5.43
CA LEU A 152 -7.03 8.67 6.84
C LEU A 152 -5.52 8.68 7.00
N LYS A 153 -4.99 9.68 7.70
CA LYS A 153 -3.58 9.77 8.06
C LYS A 153 -3.39 9.25 9.48
N ILE A 154 -2.52 8.25 9.66
CA ILE A 154 -2.27 7.61 10.96
C ILE A 154 -0.81 7.80 11.35
N ARG A 155 -0.58 8.44 12.48
CA ARG A 155 0.72 8.44 13.13
C ARG A 155 0.84 7.19 14.00
N ASN A 156 1.43 6.14 13.44
CA ASN A 156 1.49 4.82 14.07
C ASN A 156 2.79 4.59 14.89
N THR A 157 3.39 5.66 15.40
CA THR A 157 4.63 5.58 16.19
C THR A 157 4.39 4.90 17.53
N ASP A 158 3.31 5.24 18.20
CA ASP A 158 3.03 4.84 19.59
C ASP A 158 1.78 3.95 19.73
N ILE A 159 1.22 3.48 18.62
CA ILE A 159 0.08 2.57 18.60
C ILE A 159 0.45 1.22 18.01
N SER A 160 -0.21 0.17 18.47
CA SER A 160 -0.06 -1.19 17.94
C SER A 160 -0.68 -1.32 16.55
N ALA A 161 -0.30 -2.37 15.81
CA ALA A 161 -0.92 -2.67 14.52
C ALA A 161 -2.42 -3.01 14.66
N GLN A 162 -2.81 -3.61 15.78
CA GLN A 162 -4.21 -3.92 16.11
C GLN A 162 -5.03 -2.64 16.32
N GLU A 163 -4.49 -1.68 17.07
CA GLU A 163 -5.12 -0.38 17.28
C GLU A 163 -5.26 0.38 15.96
N ALA A 164 -4.18 0.43 15.14
CA ALA A 164 -4.23 1.05 13.83
C ALA A 164 -5.29 0.40 12.93
N ALA A 165 -5.36 -0.94 12.91
CA ALA A 165 -6.37 -1.67 12.14
C ALA A 165 -7.80 -1.37 12.61
N LYS A 166 -8.02 -1.28 13.94
CA LYS A 166 -9.31 -0.89 14.50
C LYS A 166 -9.70 0.54 14.11
N MET A 167 -8.77 1.50 14.20
CA MET A 167 -9.01 2.88 13.76
C MET A 167 -9.44 2.94 12.28
N ILE A 168 -8.78 2.17 11.41
CA ILE A 168 -9.13 2.09 9.97
C ILE A 168 -10.54 1.54 9.80
N LYS A 169 -10.83 0.41 10.45
CA LYS A 169 -12.15 -0.23 10.40
C LYS A 169 -13.26 0.72 10.86
N ASP A 170 -13.08 1.35 12.01
CA ASP A 170 -14.08 2.26 12.60
C ASP A 170 -14.27 3.51 11.74
N ARG A 171 -13.18 4.09 11.20
CA ARG A 171 -13.22 5.29 10.35
C ARG A 171 -13.97 5.09 9.05
N PHE A 172 -13.84 3.92 8.43
CA PHE A 172 -14.41 3.63 7.10
C PHE A 172 -15.59 2.65 7.16
N SER A 173 -16.00 2.23 8.34
CA SER A 173 -17.11 1.26 8.55
C SER A 173 -16.92 -0.03 7.72
N LEU A 174 -15.70 -0.59 7.78
CA LEU A 174 -15.32 -1.78 7.03
C LEU A 174 -15.85 -3.07 7.64
#